data_e808009af2b4e991592f59958ff0fba5
#
_entry.id   e808009af2b4e991592f59958ff0fba5
#
_cell.length_a   1.000
_cell.length_b   1.000
_cell.length_c   1.000
_cell.angle_alpha   90.00
_cell.angle_beta   90.00
_cell.angle_gamma   90.00
#
_symmetry.space_group_name_H-M   'P 1'
#
loop_
_entity.id
_entity.type
_entity.pdbx_description
1 polymer ?
#
loop_
_entity_poly.entity_id
_entity_poly.type
_entity_poly.pdbx_seq_one_letter_code
_entity_poly.pdbx_strand_id
1 'polypeptide(L)'
;MIKKILIVIGIIIAVLVIAVGGYVGYVYLQYYRIKDNVEINIDSQLSQTEVNDVIDSDGTYSIMTYNLGFGAYSPDFDFFMDEGTLKDGTKIKGSRGTAIDKKHVEDCINGALQLSKDLNTTFNFFQEVDTNSTRSYHINQYQMAKQYLNEKQSSFAVNFHSAYLFYPFNDPHGKVNSGIATFSKYKIESSTRYSFDVSKDFSKFFDLDRCFSVSYVNMNNGKKLALINLHMSAYDEGGVIRAKQMKQLEAFLSNLKEENCYVIAGGDFNHDLITYNPDYSYTEDSLPFADSTIEIRPDWVSFFFNKDGTSEMPSDYKIVAADNAPTCRSADMTWQKGKNFVTTIDGFIVSDNIEVIKVENIDNDFAYSDHQPVLMQFKFL
;
A
#
# COMPACT_ATOMS: atom_id res chain seq x y z
N MET A 1 47.82 -33.41 12.15
CA MET A 1 46.41 -33.15 12.51
C MET A 1 45.99 -31.73 12.20
N ILE A 2 46.67 -30.71 12.72
CA ILE A 2 46.35 -29.27 12.50
C ILE A 2 46.30 -28.90 11.02
N LYS A 3 47.27 -29.30 10.18
CA LYS A 3 47.29 -29.01 8.75
C LYS A 3 46.05 -29.54 7.97
N LYS A 4 45.54 -30.73 8.34
CA LYS A 4 44.31 -31.29 7.77
C LYS A 4 43.08 -30.49 8.20
N ILE A 5 43.02 -30.02 9.44
CA ILE A 5 41.94 -29.21 9.97
C ILE A 5 41.91 -27.85 9.23
N LEU A 6 43.06 -27.21 9.05
CA LEU A 6 43.15 -25.94 8.31
C LEU A 6 42.73 -26.08 6.85
N ILE A 7 43.05 -27.19 6.19
CA ILE A 7 42.59 -27.47 4.81
C ILE A 7 41.07 -27.63 4.78
N VAL A 8 40.46 -28.37 5.71
CA VAL A 8 38.99 -28.54 5.79
C VAL A 8 38.32 -27.19 6.03
N ILE A 9 38.82 -26.39 6.96
CA ILE A 9 38.27 -25.03 7.22
C ILE A 9 38.40 -24.17 5.95
N GLY A 10 39.54 -24.22 5.25
CA GLY A 10 39.73 -23.48 3.99
C GLY A 10 38.74 -23.90 2.91
N ILE A 11 38.47 -25.20 2.77
CA ILE A 11 37.46 -25.70 1.83
C ILE A 11 36.05 -25.21 2.23
N ILE A 12 35.66 -25.27 3.49
CA ILE A 12 34.36 -24.79 3.98
C ILE A 12 34.19 -23.29 3.67
N ILE A 13 35.22 -22.48 3.97
CA ILE A 13 35.21 -21.05 3.66
C ILE A 13 35.06 -20.82 2.15
N ALA A 14 35.81 -21.53 1.32
CA ALA A 14 35.71 -21.42 -0.13
C ALA A 14 34.32 -21.76 -0.66
N VAL A 15 33.68 -22.83 -0.15
CA VAL A 15 32.32 -23.22 -0.51
C VAL A 15 31.31 -22.14 -0.10
N LEU A 16 31.46 -21.59 1.11
CA LEU A 16 30.59 -20.49 1.57
C LEU A 16 30.73 -19.23 0.71
N VAL A 17 31.94 -18.85 0.35
CA VAL A 17 32.19 -17.70 -0.52
C VAL A 17 31.58 -17.93 -1.91
N ILE A 18 31.71 -19.13 -2.47
CA ILE A 18 31.08 -19.46 -3.77
C ILE A 18 29.56 -19.44 -3.67
N ALA A 19 28.98 -19.98 -2.59
CA ALA A 19 27.53 -20.00 -2.37
C ALA A 19 26.96 -18.57 -2.24
N VAL A 20 27.60 -17.75 -1.39
CA VAL A 20 27.21 -16.34 -1.20
C VAL A 20 27.40 -15.54 -2.49
N GLY A 21 28.53 -15.68 -3.17
CA GLY A 21 28.81 -15.00 -4.45
C GLY A 21 27.83 -15.44 -5.54
N GLY A 22 27.49 -16.71 -5.59
CA GLY A 22 26.48 -17.24 -6.52
C GLY A 22 25.08 -16.70 -6.23
N TYR A 23 24.71 -16.59 -4.96
CA TYR A 23 23.41 -15.99 -4.57
C TYR A 23 23.35 -14.49 -4.89
N VAL A 24 24.39 -13.74 -4.56
CA VAL A 24 24.48 -12.32 -4.93
C VAL A 24 24.40 -12.15 -6.45
N GLY A 25 25.13 -12.97 -7.22
CA GLY A 25 25.04 -12.98 -8.67
C GLY A 25 23.62 -13.29 -9.18
N TYR A 26 22.93 -14.25 -8.57
CA TYR A 26 21.53 -14.58 -8.88
C TYR A 26 20.61 -13.37 -8.63
N VAL A 27 20.72 -12.70 -7.47
CA VAL A 27 19.92 -11.52 -7.15
C VAL A 27 20.15 -10.39 -8.16
N TYR A 28 21.41 -10.13 -8.53
CA TYR A 28 21.76 -9.14 -9.55
C TYR A 28 21.18 -9.48 -10.93
N LEU A 29 21.21 -10.74 -11.35
CA LEU A 29 20.68 -11.17 -12.66
C LEU A 29 19.16 -11.13 -12.72
N GLN A 30 18.49 -11.32 -11.59
CA GLN A 30 17.02 -11.24 -11.51
C GLN A 30 16.51 -9.81 -11.29
N TYR A 31 17.39 -8.89 -10.91
CA TYR A 31 17.02 -7.52 -10.63
C TYR A 31 16.74 -6.74 -11.91
N TYR A 32 15.60 -6.11 -11.99
CA TYR A 32 15.28 -5.05 -12.94
C TYR A 32 14.32 -4.05 -12.31
N ARG A 33 14.42 -2.80 -12.73
CA ARG A 33 13.42 -1.78 -12.38
C ARG A 33 12.25 -1.85 -13.35
N ILE A 34 11.04 -1.79 -12.82
CA ILE A 34 9.83 -1.64 -13.62
C ILE A 34 9.90 -0.26 -14.28
N LYS A 35 9.68 -0.20 -15.58
CA LYS A 35 9.76 1.06 -16.34
C LYS A 35 8.75 2.07 -15.84
N ASP A 36 9.15 3.33 -15.88
CA ASP A 36 8.26 4.47 -15.66
C ASP A 36 7.37 4.75 -16.87
N ASN A 37 6.23 5.40 -16.64
CA ASN A 37 5.26 5.81 -17.66
C ASN A 37 4.87 4.65 -18.58
N VAL A 38 4.39 3.55 -17.98
CA VAL A 38 3.99 2.34 -18.70
C VAL A 38 2.48 2.25 -18.77
N GLU A 39 1.94 2.15 -19.98
CA GLU A 39 0.53 1.85 -20.19
C GLU A 39 0.17 0.47 -19.59
N ILE A 40 -0.94 0.42 -18.86
CA ILE A 40 -1.44 -0.78 -18.17
C ILE A 40 -2.64 -1.32 -18.93
N ASN A 41 -2.68 -2.63 -19.10
CA ASN A 41 -3.85 -3.30 -19.67
C ASN A 41 -5.09 -3.11 -18.79
N ILE A 42 -6.22 -2.86 -19.42
CA ILE A 42 -7.51 -2.78 -18.78
C ILE A 42 -8.21 -4.12 -18.96
N ASP A 43 -8.54 -4.77 -17.85
CA ASP A 43 -9.26 -6.02 -17.83
C ASP A 43 -10.77 -5.79 -17.81
N SER A 44 -11.48 -6.36 -18.77
CA SER A 44 -12.93 -6.24 -18.96
C SER A 44 -13.64 -7.58 -18.76
N GLN A 45 -13.29 -8.35 -17.74
CA GLN A 45 -14.02 -9.60 -17.46
C GLN A 45 -15.38 -9.29 -16.82
N LEU A 46 -16.32 -8.88 -17.65
CA LEU A 46 -17.67 -8.58 -17.22
C LEU A 46 -18.58 -9.81 -17.38
N SER A 47 -19.25 -10.19 -16.32
CA SER A 47 -20.39 -11.07 -16.39
C SER A 47 -21.55 -10.29 -17.01
N GLN A 48 -21.84 -10.42 -18.29
CA GLN A 48 -23.06 -9.98 -18.99
C GLN A 48 -23.55 -8.53 -18.76
N THR A 49 -22.93 -7.74 -17.89
CA THR A 49 -23.30 -6.35 -17.60
C THR A 49 -22.26 -5.44 -18.24
N GLU A 50 -22.68 -4.62 -19.17
CA GLU A 50 -21.82 -3.58 -19.73
C GLU A 50 -21.54 -2.52 -18.65
N VAL A 51 -20.29 -2.10 -18.46
CA VAL A 51 -19.98 -0.94 -17.62
C VAL A 51 -20.55 0.31 -18.27
N ASN A 52 -20.94 1.29 -17.46
CA ASN A 52 -21.36 2.59 -17.97
C ASN A 52 -20.19 3.28 -18.69
N ASP A 53 -20.43 3.83 -19.88
CA ASP A 53 -19.39 4.45 -20.70
C ASP A 53 -18.87 5.76 -20.10
N VAL A 54 -19.73 6.55 -19.47
CA VAL A 54 -19.40 7.88 -18.94
C VAL A 54 -20.03 8.10 -17.56
N ILE A 55 -19.35 8.89 -16.73
CA ILE A 55 -19.84 9.34 -15.43
C ILE A 55 -20.78 10.53 -15.63
N ASP A 56 -21.89 10.56 -14.89
CA ASP A 56 -22.77 11.74 -14.82
C ASP A 56 -22.16 12.77 -13.84
N SER A 57 -21.99 14.01 -14.29
CA SER A 57 -21.44 15.08 -13.44
C SER A 57 -22.34 15.46 -12.25
N ASP A 58 -23.64 15.17 -12.34
CA ASP A 58 -24.63 15.51 -11.29
C ASP A 58 -24.83 14.35 -10.28
N GLY A 59 -24.12 13.23 -10.48
CA GLY A 59 -24.24 12.03 -9.64
C GLY A 59 -23.51 12.12 -8.32
N THR A 60 -23.91 11.24 -7.40
CA THR A 60 -23.17 10.96 -6.15
C THR A 60 -22.49 9.60 -6.26
N TYR A 61 -21.25 9.54 -5.88
CA TYR A 61 -20.38 8.38 -6.07
C TYR A 61 -19.66 8.00 -4.79
N SER A 62 -19.09 6.80 -4.80
CA SER A 62 -18.28 6.31 -3.68
C SER A 62 -16.99 5.65 -4.16
N ILE A 63 -15.95 5.80 -3.37
CA ILE A 63 -14.66 5.16 -3.58
C ILE A 63 -14.16 4.58 -2.28
N MET A 64 -13.50 3.43 -2.37
CA MET A 64 -12.84 2.79 -1.24
C MET A 64 -11.37 2.58 -1.57
N THR A 65 -10.47 2.78 -0.60
CA THR A 65 -9.10 2.28 -0.63
C THR A 65 -8.89 1.23 0.46
N TYR A 66 -8.13 0.17 0.15
CA TYR A 66 -7.84 -0.90 1.09
C TYR A 66 -6.51 -1.59 0.74
N ASN A 67 -5.51 -1.47 1.61
CA ASN A 67 -4.30 -2.29 1.54
C ASN A 67 -4.62 -3.70 2.03
N LEU A 68 -4.40 -4.73 1.18
CA LEU A 68 -4.79 -6.12 1.47
C LEU A 68 -3.71 -6.90 2.24
N GLY A 69 -2.56 -6.28 2.57
CA GLY A 69 -1.49 -6.93 3.31
C GLY A 69 -1.07 -8.28 2.72
N PHE A 70 -1.05 -8.40 1.39
CA PHE A 70 -0.84 -9.65 0.61
C PHE A 70 -1.57 -10.89 1.20
N GLY A 71 -2.68 -10.68 1.93
CA GLY A 71 -3.49 -11.73 2.55
C GLY A 71 -2.84 -12.45 3.73
N ALA A 72 -1.84 -11.86 4.36
CA ALA A 72 -1.13 -12.48 5.48
C ALA A 72 -1.55 -11.94 6.85
N TYR A 73 -1.93 -10.67 6.93
CA TYR A 73 -2.02 -9.91 8.18
C TYR A 73 -3.34 -10.08 8.94
N SER A 74 -3.79 -11.34 9.13
CA SER A 74 -4.83 -11.56 10.14
C SER A 74 -4.33 -11.17 11.54
N PRO A 75 -5.22 -11.15 12.55
CA PRO A 75 -4.82 -10.89 13.94
C PRO A 75 -3.68 -11.78 14.46
N ASP A 76 -3.54 -13.01 13.95
CA ASP A 76 -2.53 -13.99 14.41
C ASP A 76 -1.18 -13.88 13.69
N PHE A 77 -1.00 -12.91 12.81
CA PHE A 77 0.21 -12.74 12.02
C PHE A 77 1.08 -11.59 12.57
N ASP A 78 2.39 -11.81 12.57
CA ASP A 78 3.45 -10.80 12.78
C ASP A 78 4.44 -10.84 11.61
N PHE A 79 5.13 -9.72 11.32
CA PHE A 79 6.00 -9.61 10.16
C PHE A 79 7.46 -9.38 10.54
N PHE A 80 8.38 -10.19 10.01
CA PHE A 80 9.79 -10.21 10.40
C PHE A 80 10.56 -8.90 10.22
N MET A 81 10.08 -7.99 9.39
CA MET A 81 10.70 -6.69 9.18
C MET A 81 10.21 -5.63 10.16
N ASP A 82 9.08 -5.87 10.83
CA ASP A 82 8.53 -4.91 11.77
C ASP A 82 9.18 -5.06 13.14
N GLU A 83 9.61 -3.93 13.67
CA GLU A 83 10.24 -3.80 14.98
C GLU A 83 9.56 -2.65 15.75
N GLY A 84 9.26 -2.88 17.01
CA GLY A 84 8.61 -1.93 17.89
C GLY A 84 9.26 -1.81 19.25
N THR A 85 8.74 -0.90 20.05
CA THR A 85 9.15 -0.70 21.43
C THR A 85 7.92 -0.41 22.26
N LEU A 86 7.74 -1.16 23.36
CA LEU A 86 6.69 -0.91 24.32
C LEU A 86 7.03 0.30 25.22
N LYS A 87 6.02 0.94 25.81
CA LYS A 87 6.19 2.09 26.74
C LYS A 87 7.07 1.76 27.97
N ASP A 88 7.25 0.48 28.31
CA ASP A 88 8.18 0.01 29.36
C ASP A 88 9.62 -0.17 28.88
N GLY A 89 9.91 0.07 27.59
CA GLY A 89 11.22 -0.08 26.97
C GLY A 89 11.50 -1.47 26.40
N THR A 90 10.55 -2.40 26.48
CA THR A 90 10.70 -3.75 25.88
C THR A 90 10.74 -3.65 24.37
N LYS A 91 11.77 -4.22 23.74
CA LYS A 91 11.86 -4.35 22.28
C LYS A 91 11.06 -5.56 21.81
N ILE A 92 10.30 -5.37 20.75
CA ILE A 92 9.50 -6.41 20.09
C ILE A 92 9.87 -6.47 18.62
N LYS A 93 9.69 -7.66 18.03
CA LYS A 93 9.99 -7.88 16.61
C LYS A 93 9.17 -9.05 16.08
N GLY A 94 8.59 -8.86 14.92
CA GLY A 94 7.91 -9.92 14.22
C GLY A 94 8.85 -11.01 13.70
N SER A 95 8.30 -12.14 13.34
CA SER A 95 9.08 -13.35 13.08
C SER A 95 8.81 -14.01 11.72
N ARG A 96 7.65 -13.82 11.14
CA ARG A 96 7.18 -14.52 9.94
C ARG A 96 7.63 -13.84 8.65
N GLY A 97 8.16 -14.62 7.72
CA GLY A 97 8.49 -14.19 6.35
C GLY A 97 7.39 -14.48 5.36
N THR A 98 6.49 -15.46 5.67
CA THR A 98 5.37 -15.88 4.83
C THR A 98 4.08 -15.90 5.65
N ALA A 99 2.93 -15.84 4.98
CA ALA A 99 1.62 -16.03 5.62
C ALA A 99 1.59 -17.39 6.37
N ILE A 100 0.68 -17.55 7.32
CA ILE A 100 0.61 -18.73 8.21
C ILE A 100 0.46 -20.02 7.39
N ASP A 101 -0.48 -20.04 6.45
CA ASP A 101 -0.67 -21.11 5.48
C ASP A 101 -1.52 -20.62 4.29
N LYS A 102 -1.70 -21.48 3.30
CA LYS A 102 -2.47 -21.17 2.09
C LYS A 102 -3.93 -20.82 2.39
N LYS A 103 -4.57 -21.60 3.27
CA LYS A 103 -5.97 -21.38 3.65
C LYS A 103 -6.16 -20.04 4.34
N HIS A 104 -5.21 -19.67 5.15
CA HIS A 104 -5.19 -18.38 5.83
C HIS A 104 -5.19 -17.20 4.83
N VAL A 105 -4.33 -17.27 3.80
CA VAL A 105 -4.34 -16.26 2.73
C VAL A 105 -5.69 -16.22 2.01
N GLU A 106 -6.26 -17.40 1.70
CA GLU A 106 -7.57 -17.48 1.06
C GLU A 106 -8.67 -16.88 1.96
N ASP A 107 -8.67 -17.16 3.26
CA ASP A 107 -9.66 -16.62 4.21
C ASP A 107 -9.53 -15.09 4.35
N CYS A 108 -8.33 -14.55 4.50
CA CYS A 108 -8.09 -13.11 4.59
C CYS A 108 -8.56 -12.39 3.31
N ILE A 109 -8.12 -12.86 2.14
CA ILE A 109 -8.49 -12.23 0.87
C ILE A 109 -9.98 -12.36 0.59
N ASN A 110 -10.60 -13.52 0.82
CA ASN A 110 -12.04 -13.69 0.66
C ASN A 110 -12.82 -12.77 1.60
N GLY A 111 -12.41 -12.63 2.86
CA GLY A 111 -13.05 -11.71 3.81
C GLY A 111 -12.94 -10.26 3.40
N ALA A 112 -11.75 -9.80 3.02
CA ALA A 112 -11.50 -8.43 2.54
C ALA A 112 -12.29 -8.12 1.26
N LEU A 113 -12.34 -9.05 0.31
CA LEU A 113 -13.08 -8.87 -0.95
C LEU A 113 -14.58 -8.96 -0.76
N GLN A 114 -15.08 -9.81 0.14
CA GLN A 114 -16.50 -9.84 0.50
C GLN A 114 -16.93 -8.52 1.14
N LEU A 115 -16.17 -7.99 2.09
CA LEU A 115 -16.40 -6.66 2.68
C LEU A 115 -16.43 -5.57 1.60
N SER A 116 -15.47 -5.59 0.66
CA SER A 116 -15.41 -4.64 -0.45
C SER A 116 -16.61 -4.73 -1.37
N LYS A 117 -17.11 -5.94 -1.62
CA LYS A 117 -18.34 -6.19 -2.41
C LYS A 117 -19.57 -5.68 -1.69
N ASP A 118 -19.69 -5.92 -0.38
CA ASP A 118 -20.85 -5.51 0.43
C ASP A 118 -20.95 -3.98 0.55
N LEU A 119 -19.81 -3.27 0.60
CA LEU A 119 -19.74 -1.81 0.54
C LEU A 119 -20.19 -1.25 -0.82
N ASN A 120 -20.19 -2.04 -1.88
CA ASN A 120 -20.76 -1.78 -3.19
C ASN A 120 -20.37 -0.41 -3.80
N THR A 121 -19.12 0.01 -3.60
CA THR A 121 -18.59 1.30 -4.05
C THR A 121 -18.55 1.42 -5.57
N THR A 122 -18.49 2.65 -6.09
CA THR A 122 -18.30 2.92 -7.52
C THR A 122 -16.88 2.55 -7.95
N PHE A 123 -15.89 2.90 -7.13
CA PHE A 123 -14.47 2.65 -7.38
C PHE A 123 -13.82 1.95 -6.19
N ASN A 124 -12.79 1.13 -6.46
CA ASN A 124 -11.96 0.53 -5.43
C ASN A 124 -10.49 0.67 -5.79
N PHE A 125 -9.69 1.03 -4.82
CA PHE A 125 -8.24 0.97 -4.84
C PHE A 125 -7.78 -0.12 -3.89
N PHE A 126 -6.92 -1.01 -4.37
CA PHE A 126 -6.27 -2.02 -3.54
C PHE A 126 -4.76 -1.88 -3.64
N GLN A 127 -4.07 -2.06 -2.52
CA GLN A 127 -2.63 -2.11 -2.43
C GLN A 127 -2.20 -3.48 -1.90
N GLU A 128 -0.93 -3.83 -2.07
CA GLU A 128 -0.33 -5.13 -1.69
C GLU A 128 -1.08 -6.34 -2.24
N VAL A 129 -1.42 -6.29 -3.52
CA VAL A 129 -2.15 -7.37 -4.21
C VAL A 129 -1.15 -8.32 -4.84
N ASP A 130 -0.90 -9.46 -4.22
CA ASP A 130 -0.01 -10.49 -4.75
C ASP A 130 -0.68 -11.24 -5.91
N THR A 131 0.13 -11.54 -6.95
CA THR A 131 -0.34 -12.35 -8.10
C THR A 131 0.34 -13.72 -8.18
N ASN A 132 1.62 -13.79 -7.81
CA ASN A 132 2.40 -15.02 -7.80
C ASN A 132 3.62 -14.85 -6.88
N SER A 133 3.38 -14.90 -5.58
CA SER A 133 4.42 -14.68 -4.55
C SER A 133 4.56 -15.88 -3.64
N THR A 134 5.79 -16.22 -3.25
CA THR A 134 6.07 -17.29 -2.29
C THR A 134 5.39 -17.01 -0.95
N ARG A 135 5.49 -15.75 -0.46
CA ARG A 135 4.97 -15.29 0.83
C ARG A 135 3.45 -15.48 0.99
N SER A 136 2.71 -15.57 -0.10
CA SER A 136 1.26 -15.75 -0.15
C SER A 136 0.84 -17.03 -0.88
N TYR A 137 1.69 -18.07 -0.86
CA TYR A 137 1.42 -19.40 -1.41
C TYR A 137 1.00 -19.41 -2.87
N HIS A 138 1.51 -18.46 -3.68
CA HIS A 138 1.22 -18.30 -5.11
C HIS A 138 -0.26 -18.06 -5.44
N ILE A 139 -1.04 -17.55 -4.48
CA ILE A 139 -2.44 -17.17 -4.69
C ILE A 139 -2.50 -15.90 -5.54
N ASN A 140 -3.27 -15.95 -6.62
CA ASN A 140 -3.50 -14.78 -7.45
C ASN A 140 -4.66 -13.95 -6.89
N GLN A 141 -4.35 -13.01 -6.01
CA GLN A 141 -5.33 -12.17 -5.31
C GLN A 141 -6.02 -11.18 -6.26
N TYR A 142 -5.32 -10.69 -7.29
CA TYR A 142 -5.94 -9.86 -8.33
C TYR A 142 -7.02 -10.62 -9.11
N GLN A 143 -6.78 -11.89 -9.44
CA GLN A 143 -7.78 -12.72 -10.09
C GLN A 143 -8.98 -12.98 -9.17
N MET A 144 -8.76 -13.18 -7.86
CA MET A 144 -9.85 -13.29 -6.88
C MET A 144 -10.66 -11.98 -6.82
N ALA A 145 -10.00 -10.82 -6.77
CA ALA A 145 -10.67 -9.52 -6.76
C ALA A 145 -11.55 -9.31 -8.01
N LYS A 146 -11.07 -9.70 -9.19
CA LYS A 146 -11.87 -9.67 -10.43
C LYS A 146 -13.11 -10.57 -10.38
N GLN A 147 -13.06 -11.68 -9.66
CA GLN A 147 -14.23 -12.57 -9.49
C GLN A 147 -15.26 -11.97 -8.55
N TYR A 148 -14.83 -11.34 -7.44
CA TYR A 148 -15.74 -10.69 -6.47
C TYR A 148 -16.38 -9.42 -7.03
N LEU A 149 -15.62 -8.62 -7.78
CA LEU A 149 -16.02 -7.33 -8.36
C LEU A 149 -16.20 -7.45 -9.88
N ASN A 150 -16.85 -8.52 -10.32
CA ASN A 150 -16.97 -8.90 -11.73
C ASN A 150 -17.83 -7.94 -12.56
N GLU A 151 -18.55 -7.02 -11.92
CA GLU A 151 -19.28 -5.93 -12.55
C GLU A 151 -18.40 -4.70 -12.86
N LYS A 152 -17.10 -4.74 -12.55
CA LYS A 152 -16.15 -3.63 -12.74
C LYS A 152 -15.08 -3.97 -13.74
N GLN A 153 -14.64 -2.96 -14.50
CA GLN A 153 -13.35 -2.99 -15.17
C GLN A 153 -12.22 -2.81 -14.16
N SER A 154 -11.05 -3.30 -14.49
CA SER A 154 -9.89 -3.15 -13.60
C SER A 154 -8.59 -2.94 -14.34
N SER A 155 -7.61 -2.34 -13.67
CA SER A 155 -6.22 -2.24 -14.07
C SER A 155 -5.30 -2.65 -12.93
N PHE A 156 -4.12 -3.17 -13.27
CA PHE A 156 -3.15 -3.68 -12.30
C PHE A 156 -1.75 -3.17 -12.61
N ALA A 157 -1.16 -2.42 -11.68
CA ALA A 157 0.20 -1.91 -11.77
C ALA A 157 1.12 -2.69 -10.83
N VAL A 158 2.10 -3.40 -11.39
CA VAL A 158 3.13 -4.07 -10.58
C VAL A 158 3.98 -3.02 -9.87
N ASN A 159 4.14 -3.16 -8.56
CA ASN A 159 4.97 -2.28 -7.73
C ASN A 159 5.97 -3.04 -6.84
N PHE A 160 6.01 -4.35 -6.93
CA PHE A 160 7.03 -5.17 -6.28
C PHE A 160 7.33 -6.42 -7.09
N HIS A 161 8.58 -6.54 -7.50
CA HIS A 161 9.14 -7.73 -8.11
C HIS A 161 10.50 -8.01 -7.45
N SER A 162 10.66 -9.20 -6.87
CA SER A 162 11.93 -9.59 -6.24
C SER A 162 12.46 -10.90 -6.77
N ALA A 163 13.79 -11.10 -6.67
CA ALA A 163 14.39 -12.42 -6.68
C ALA A 163 13.90 -13.25 -5.49
N TYR A 164 14.28 -14.52 -5.40
CA TYR A 164 13.97 -15.32 -4.22
C TYR A 164 14.80 -14.83 -3.02
N LEU A 165 14.15 -14.32 -1.99
CA LEU A 165 14.74 -13.78 -0.77
C LEU A 165 14.80 -14.88 0.29
N PHE A 166 15.99 -15.32 0.66
CA PHE A 166 16.22 -16.43 1.61
C PHE A 166 16.09 -16.03 3.09
N TYR A 167 15.78 -14.79 3.37
CA TYR A 167 15.59 -14.32 4.75
C TYR A 167 14.11 -14.07 5.04
N PRO A 168 13.64 -14.43 6.25
CA PRO A 168 14.30 -15.17 7.35
C PRO A 168 14.66 -16.61 6.96
N PHE A 169 15.79 -17.16 7.45
CA PHE A 169 16.29 -18.48 7.02
C PHE A 169 15.38 -19.66 7.38
N ASN A 170 14.58 -19.50 8.44
CA ASN A 170 13.62 -20.52 8.90
C ASN A 170 12.24 -20.38 8.24
N ASP A 171 11.93 -19.21 7.64
CA ASP A 171 10.68 -18.91 6.96
C ASP A 171 10.94 -17.89 5.83
N PRO A 172 11.60 -18.33 4.71
CA PRO A 172 12.04 -17.41 3.67
C PRO A 172 10.90 -16.67 3.00
N HIS A 173 11.00 -15.34 2.92
CA HIS A 173 10.04 -14.47 2.23
C HIS A 173 9.83 -14.87 0.76
N GLY A 174 10.87 -15.38 0.13
CA GLY A 174 10.83 -15.97 -1.20
C GLY A 174 10.74 -14.93 -2.32
N LYS A 175 10.23 -15.36 -3.48
CA LYS A 175 9.99 -14.49 -4.63
C LYS A 175 8.65 -13.79 -4.51
N VAL A 176 8.63 -12.50 -4.78
CA VAL A 176 7.42 -11.67 -4.75
C VAL A 176 7.07 -11.14 -6.14
N ASN A 177 5.79 -11.11 -6.44
CA ASN A 177 5.21 -10.39 -7.56
C ASN A 177 3.87 -9.80 -7.10
N SER A 178 3.86 -8.49 -6.84
CA SER A 178 2.77 -7.77 -6.20
C SER A 178 2.52 -6.42 -6.88
N GLY A 179 1.36 -5.82 -6.63
CA GLY A 179 1.01 -4.55 -7.21
C GLY A 179 -0.15 -3.84 -6.53
N ILE A 180 -0.62 -2.79 -7.22
CA ILE A 180 -1.80 -2.04 -6.87
C ILE A 180 -2.87 -2.25 -7.94
N ALA A 181 -4.14 -2.34 -7.53
CA ALA A 181 -5.26 -2.63 -8.42
C ALA A 181 -6.35 -1.55 -8.31
N THR A 182 -6.83 -1.07 -9.44
CA THR A 182 -7.93 -0.11 -9.53
C THR A 182 -9.14 -0.77 -10.19
N PHE A 183 -10.32 -0.64 -9.57
CA PHE A 183 -11.58 -1.16 -10.08
C PHE A 183 -12.60 -0.03 -10.27
N SER A 184 -13.38 -0.08 -11.35
CA SER A 184 -14.34 0.94 -11.73
C SER A 184 -15.63 0.33 -12.31
N LYS A 185 -16.81 0.80 -11.84
CA LYS A 185 -18.11 0.55 -12.46
C LYS A 185 -18.30 1.31 -13.77
N TYR A 186 -17.38 2.20 -14.10
CA TYR A 186 -17.36 2.97 -15.33
C TYR A 186 -16.18 2.56 -16.19
N LYS A 187 -16.32 2.74 -17.49
CA LYS A 187 -15.27 2.43 -18.46
C LYS A 187 -14.00 3.22 -18.16
N ILE A 188 -12.92 2.49 -17.96
CA ILE A 188 -11.59 3.06 -17.88
C ILE A 188 -11.10 3.29 -19.32
N GLU A 189 -10.86 4.53 -19.68
CA GLU A 189 -10.40 4.91 -21.02
C GLU A 189 -8.93 4.56 -21.24
N SER A 190 -8.11 4.84 -20.23
CA SER A 190 -6.68 4.51 -20.21
C SER A 190 -6.19 4.35 -18.78
N SER A 191 -5.13 3.58 -18.61
CA SER A 191 -4.45 3.44 -17.32
C SER A 191 -2.95 3.41 -17.52
N THR A 192 -2.20 4.16 -16.69
CA THR A 192 -0.75 4.30 -16.81
C THR A 192 -0.11 4.18 -15.43
N ARG A 193 0.98 3.42 -15.34
CA ARG A 193 1.84 3.29 -14.17
C ARG A 193 2.93 4.34 -14.20
N TYR A 194 3.09 5.06 -13.10
CA TYR A 194 4.19 6.01 -12.87
C TYR A 194 5.04 5.54 -11.69
N SER A 195 6.36 5.50 -11.88
CA SER A 195 7.30 5.11 -10.83
C SER A 195 7.50 6.22 -9.83
N PHE A 196 7.45 5.91 -8.54
CA PHE A 196 8.00 6.78 -7.52
C PHE A 196 9.53 6.64 -7.44
N ASP A 197 10.21 7.68 -6.96
CA ASP A 197 11.60 7.58 -6.54
C ASP A 197 11.74 6.56 -5.41
N VAL A 198 12.76 5.73 -5.49
CA VAL A 198 13.10 4.69 -4.50
C VAL A 198 14.59 4.69 -4.27
N SER A 199 15.05 4.02 -3.22
CA SER A 199 16.47 3.91 -2.90
C SER A 199 17.27 3.35 -4.08
N LYS A 200 18.50 3.87 -4.26
CA LYS A 200 19.46 3.42 -5.28
C LYS A 200 20.60 2.58 -4.69
N ASP A 201 20.64 2.44 -3.37
CA ASP A 201 21.64 1.65 -2.66
C ASP A 201 21.35 0.13 -2.73
N PHE A 202 21.98 -0.65 -1.85
CA PHE A 202 21.81 -2.11 -1.83
C PHE A 202 20.39 -2.55 -1.43
N SER A 203 19.65 -1.73 -0.68
CA SER A 203 18.28 -2.04 -0.28
C SER A 203 17.33 -2.22 -1.47
N LYS A 204 17.67 -1.63 -2.63
CA LYS A 204 16.89 -1.75 -3.88
C LYS A 204 16.56 -3.18 -4.32
N PHE A 205 17.33 -4.18 -3.88
CA PHE A 205 17.10 -5.58 -4.24
C PHE A 205 15.97 -6.22 -3.40
N PHE A 206 15.59 -5.56 -2.32
CA PHE A 206 14.64 -6.04 -1.32
C PHE A 206 13.46 -5.07 -1.13
N ASP A 207 13.57 -3.87 -1.71
CA ASP A 207 12.56 -2.84 -1.61
C ASP A 207 11.59 -2.87 -2.80
N LEU A 208 10.39 -2.32 -2.59
CA LEU A 208 9.36 -2.24 -3.60
C LEU A 208 9.74 -1.21 -4.69
N ASP A 209 9.34 -1.50 -5.93
CA ASP A 209 9.30 -0.54 -7.04
C ASP A 209 8.07 0.36 -6.90
N ARG A 210 8.00 1.14 -5.79
CA ARG A 210 6.87 2.01 -5.45
C ARG A 210 6.37 2.78 -6.64
N CYS A 211 5.06 2.87 -6.79
CA CYS A 211 4.43 3.55 -7.90
C CYS A 211 3.06 4.10 -7.53
N PHE A 212 2.51 4.92 -8.41
CA PHE A 212 1.09 5.18 -8.51
C PHE A 212 0.59 4.81 -9.91
N SER A 213 -0.69 4.50 -10.03
CA SER A 213 -1.36 4.29 -11.31
C SER A 213 -2.42 5.36 -11.51
N VAL A 214 -2.56 5.83 -12.73
CA VAL A 214 -3.57 6.82 -13.11
C VAL A 214 -4.51 6.20 -14.10
N SER A 215 -5.79 6.08 -13.73
CA SER A 215 -6.85 5.58 -14.59
C SER A 215 -7.82 6.70 -14.91
N TYR A 216 -8.05 6.97 -16.19
CA TYR A 216 -8.98 8.02 -16.63
C TYR A 216 -10.34 7.45 -16.96
N VAL A 217 -11.39 8.12 -16.49
CA VAL A 217 -12.79 7.83 -16.80
C VAL A 217 -13.44 9.06 -17.39
N ASN A 218 -14.15 8.90 -18.52
CA ASN A 218 -14.81 10.00 -19.21
C ASN A 218 -16.09 10.42 -18.47
N MET A 219 -16.43 11.71 -18.57
CA MET A 219 -17.62 12.30 -17.98
C MET A 219 -18.54 12.90 -19.04
N ASN A 220 -19.84 12.97 -18.74
CA ASN A 220 -20.87 13.52 -19.66
C ASN A 220 -20.69 14.99 -19.96
N ASN A 221 -19.96 15.75 -19.12
CA ASN A 221 -19.64 17.17 -19.32
C ASN A 221 -18.36 17.41 -20.16
N GLY A 222 -17.77 16.36 -20.74
CA GLY A 222 -16.57 16.41 -21.56
C GLY A 222 -15.25 16.49 -20.78
N LYS A 223 -15.29 16.55 -19.45
CA LYS A 223 -14.11 16.43 -18.58
C LYS A 223 -13.75 14.97 -18.34
N LYS A 224 -12.67 14.75 -17.60
CA LYS A 224 -12.23 13.43 -17.15
C LYS A 224 -12.10 13.39 -15.62
N LEU A 225 -12.40 12.22 -15.04
CA LEU A 225 -12.00 11.87 -13.69
C LEU A 225 -10.69 11.11 -13.76
N ALA A 226 -9.64 11.61 -13.11
CA ALA A 226 -8.38 10.93 -12.90
C ALA A 226 -8.42 10.20 -11.55
N LEU A 227 -8.38 8.88 -11.59
CA LEU A 227 -8.31 7.99 -10.44
C LEU A 227 -6.86 7.59 -10.23
N ILE A 228 -6.24 8.03 -9.14
CA ILE A 228 -4.84 7.79 -8.82
C ILE A 228 -4.76 6.84 -7.62
N ASN A 229 -4.42 5.58 -7.87
CA ASN A 229 -4.13 4.61 -6.84
C ASN A 229 -2.64 4.65 -6.52
N LEU A 230 -2.26 4.79 -5.25
CA LEU A 230 -0.87 4.93 -4.83
C LEU A 230 -0.51 4.02 -3.65
N HIS A 231 0.78 3.70 -3.54
CA HIS A 231 1.38 3.08 -2.37
C HIS A 231 2.79 3.63 -2.18
N MET A 232 2.97 4.50 -1.19
CA MET A 232 4.24 5.20 -0.91
C MET A 232 5.18 4.34 -0.05
N SER A 233 6.44 4.76 0.07
CA SER A 233 7.44 4.03 0.86
C SER A 233 7.17 4.09 2.36
N ALA A 234 7.27 2.94 3.03
CA ALA A 234 7.17 2.81 4.48
C ALA A 234 8.52 3.06 5.17
N TYR A 235 9.54 2.30 4.77
CA TYR A 235 10.84 2.27 5.42
C TYR A 235 11.79 3.24 4.73
N ASP A 236 11.93 4.46 5.30
CA ASP A 236 12.81 5.51 4.78
C ASP A 236 13.45 6.26 5.93
N GLU A 237 14.67 5.86 6.29
CA GLU A 237 15.44 6.52 7.35
C GLU A 237 15.65 8.00 7.00
N GLY A 238 15.12 8.88 7.84
CA GLY A 238 15.16 10.33 7.66
C GLY A 238 14.18 10.91 6.64
N GLY A 239 13.25 10.13 6.06
CA GLY A 239 12.16 10.62 5.20
C GLY A 239 12.58 11.19 3.85
N VAL A 240 13.83 10.96 3.40
CA VAL A 240 14.38 11.57 2.17
C VAL A 240 13.69 11.05 0.91
N ILE A 241 13.39 9.75 0.84
CA ILE A 241 12.73 9.13 -0.31
C ILE A 241 11.28 9.57 -0.36
N ARG A 242 10.57 9.55 0.78
CA ARG A 242 9.19 10.01 0.91
C ARG A 242 9.00 11.47 0.49
N ALA A 243 9.89 12.36 0.92
CA ALA A 243 9.85 13.76 0.47
C ALA A 243 9.98 13.90 -1.06
N LYS A 244 10.79 13.04 -1.71
CA LYS A 244 10.86 13.01 -3.18
C LYS A 244 9.58 12.48 -3.81
N GLN A 245 9.00 11.43 -3.25
CA GLN A 245 7.74 10.86 -3.72
C GLN A 245 6.59 11.87 -3.60
N MET A 246 6.54 12.62 -2.49
CA MET A 246 5.56 13.70 -2.31
C MET A 246 5.72 14.78 -3.38
N LYS A 247 6.94 15.24 -3.67
CA LYS A 247 7.18 16.23 -4.74
C LYS A 247 6.82 15.71 -6.13
N GLN A 248 7.03 14.41 -6.39
CA GLN A 248 6.61 13.80 -7.65
C GLN A 248 5.08 13.81 -7.77
N LEU A 249 4.37 13.42 -6.69
CA LEU A 249 2.92 13.44 -6.65
C LEU A 249 2.38 14.87 -6.82
N GLU A 250 2.93 15.84 -6.08
CA GLU A 250 2.58 17.27 -6.19
C GLU A 250 2.70 17.79 -7.62
N ALA A 251 3.84 17.55 -8.26
CA ALA A 251 4.08 17.97 -9.64
C ALA A 251 3.07 17.31 -10.62
N PHE A 252 2.74 16.04 -10.39
CA PHE A 252 1.77 15.33 -11.21
C PHE A 252 0.35 15.88 -11.02
N LEU A 253 -0.07 16.14 -9.79
CA LEU A 253 -1.36 16.75 -9.47
C LEU A 253 -1.50 18.16 -10.09
N SER A 254 -0.44 18.96 -10.04
CA SER A 254 -0.42 20.29 -10.67
C SER A 254 -0.67 20.22 -12.17
N ASN A 255 -0.09 19.24 -12.88
CA ASN A 255 -0.33 19.04 -14.31
C ASN A 255 -1.79 18.66 -14.61
N LEU A 256 -2.40 17.78 -13.78
CA LEU A 256 -3.80 17.39 -13.95
C LEU A 256 -4.78 18.54 -13.75
N LYS A 257 -4.43 19.52 -12.93
CA LYS A 257 -5.21 20.74 -12.79
C LYS A 257 -5.19 21.57 -14.07
N GLU A 258 -4.04 21.72 -14.69
CA GLU A 258 -3.92 22.42 -15.99
C GLU A 258 -4.76 21.73 -17.07
N GLU A 259 -4.92 20.40 -17.00
CA GLU A 259 -5.79 19.62 -17.88
C GLU A 259 -7.28 19.73 -17.52
N ASN A 260 -7.65 20.46 -16.45
CA ASN A 260 -9.02 20.64 -15.96
C ASN A 260 -9.73 19.31 -15.63
N CYS A 261 -9.00 18.34 -15.08
CA CYS A 261 -9.53 17.07 -14.61
C CYS A 261 -10.19 17.22 -13.23
N TYR A 262 -11.14 16.34 -12.93
CA TYR A 262 -11.46 15.97 -11.56
C TYR A 262 -10.44 14.94 -11.09
N VAL A 263 -9.94 15.05 -9.87
CA VAL A 263 -8.85 14.19 -9.40
C VAL A 263 -9.19 13.58 -8.04
N ILE A 264 -9.06 12.27 -7.94
CA ILE A 264 -9.07 11.53 -6.68
C ILE A 264 -7.79 10.68 -6.64
N ALA A 265 -6.84 11.06 -5.79
CA ALA A 265 -5.70 10.24 -5.43
C ALA A 265 -5.98 9.58 -4.08
N GLY A 266 -5.68 8.29 -3.94
CA GLY A 266 -5.91 7.57 -2.69
C GLY A 266 -5.09 6.29 -2.63
N GLY A 267 -4.93 5.76 -1.43
CA GLY A 267 -4.15 4.58 -1.18
C GLY A 267 -3.50 4.61 0.18
N ASP A 268 -2.42 3.87 0.30
CA ASP A 268 -1.54 3.84 1.44
C ASP A 268 -0.41 4.87 1.25
N PHE A 269 -0.49 5.96 2.01
CA PHE A 269 0.50 7.04 1.97
C PHE A 269 1.73 6.74 2.83
N ASN A 270 1.66 5.77 3.74
CA ASN A 270 2.68 5.52 4.76
C ASN A 270 3.07 6.79 5.56
N HIS A 271 2.15 7.76 5.62
CA HIS A 271 2.24 9.00 6.38
C HIS A 271 0.97 9.17 7.18
N ASP A 272 1.11 9.61 8.41
CA ASP A 272 -0.03 9.94 9.25
C ASP A 272 -0.79 11.14 8.68
N LEU A 273 -2.05 10.92 8.32
CA LEU A 273 -2.89 11.89 7.63
C LEU A 273 -3.78 12.73 8.55
N ILE A 274 -3.88 12.40 9.84
CA ILE A 274 -4.84 13.02 10.76
C ILE A 274 -4.21 13.79 11.92
N THR A 275 -2.91 13.76 12.07
CA THR A 275 -2.20 14.45 13.16
C THR A 275 -2.08 15.95 12.95
N TYR A 276 -2.80 16.49 11.95
CA TYR A 276 -2.85 17.92 11.77
C TYR A 276 -3.77 18.61 12.77
N ASN A 277 -3.19 19.43 13.63
CA ASN A 277 -3.89 20.48 14.35
C ASN A 277 -3.00 21.73 14.34
N PRO A 278 -3.47 22.86 13.79
CA PRO A 278 -2.69 24.10 13.71
C PRO A 278 -2.27 24.65 15.08
N ASP A 279 -2.89 24.20 16.17
CA ASP A 279 -2.64 24.67 17.53
C ASP A 279 -1.66 23.76 18.31
N TYR A 280 -1.07 22.73 17.70
CA TYR A 280 -0.25 21.74 18.41
C TYR A 280 1.26 21.95 18.34
N SER A 281 1.85 22.03 19.52
CA SER A 281 3.13 21.37 19.81
C SER A 281 2.83 19.88 20.07
N TYR A 282 3.20 18.98 19.15
CA TYR A 282 3.00 17.55 19.35
C TYR A 282 3.77 17.06 20.57
N THR A 283 3.05 16.55 21.56
CA THR A 283 3.57 15.57 22.50
C THR A 283 3.07 14.20 22.06
N GLU A 284 3.80 13.13 22.33
CA GLU A 284 3.36 11.75 22.00
C GLU A 284 1.96 11.45 22.55
N ASP A 285 1.60 12.03 23.69
CA ASP A 285 0.30 11.87 24.35
C ASP A 285 -0.86 12.58 23.62
N SER A 286 -0.57 13.48 22.69
CA SER A 286 -1.59 14.24 21.94
C SER A 286 -1.91 13.64 20.56
N LEU A 287 -1.25 12.54 20.19
CA LEU A 287 -1.49 11.87 18.92
C LEU A 287 -2.82 11.09 18.95
N PRO A 288 -3.59 11.08 17.87
CA PRO A 288 -4.75 10.23 17.76
C PRO A 288 -4.40 8.78 18.10
N PHE A 289 -5.24 8.14 18.92
CA PHE A 289 -5.07 6.77 19.41
C PHE A 289 -3.89 6.51 20.35
N ALA A 290 -3.11 7.52 20.76
CA ALA A 290 -1.94 7.36 21.67
C ALA A 290 -2.28 6.63 22.96
N ASP A 291 -3.43 6.95 23.57
CA ASP A 291 -3.91 6.33 24.82
C ASP A 291 -4.41 4.88 24.62
N SER A 292 -4.65 4.48 23.38
CA SER A 292 -5.19 3.15 23.04
C SER A 292 -4.13 2.06 22.93
N THR A 293 -2.84 2.39 23.05
CA THR A 293 -1.74 1.46 22.85
C THR A 293 -0.71 1.50 23.96
N ILE A 294 0.00 0.37 24.17
CA ILE A 294 1.19 0.28 25.04
C ILE A 294 2.50 0.30 24.25
N GLU A 295 2.43 0.28 22.95
CA GLU A 295 3.55 0.45 22.05
C GLU A 295 3.77 1.94 21.75
N ILE A 296 5.02 2.37 21.69
CA ILE A 296 5.37 3.73 21.29
C ILE A 296 5.30 3.87 19.76
N ARG A 297 5.06 5.10 19.29
CA ARG A 297 5.06 5.40 17.87
C ARG A 297 6.37 4.97 17.20
N PRO A 298 6.33 4.13 16.17
CA PRO A 298 7.53 3.75 15.42
C PRO A 298 8.08 4.91 14.59
N ASP A 299 9.41 4.96 14.44
CA ASP A 299 10.09 6.02 13.67
C ASP A 299 9.74 6.03 12.18
N TRP A 300 9.24 4.91 11.64
CA TRP A 300 8.84 4.82 10.23
C TRP A 300 7.58 5.61 9.90
N VAL A 301 6.70 5.86 10.89
CA VAL A 301 5.47 6.63 10.68
C VAL A 301 5.78 8.12 10.67
N SER A 302 5.93 8.68 9.49
CA SER A 302 6.09 10.13 9.30
C SER A 302 4.75 10.84 9.29
N PHE A 303 4.77 12.14 9.61
CA PHE A 303 3.60 13.00 9.48
C PHE A 303 3.48 13.50 8.04
N PHE A 304 2.25 13.55 7.53
CA PHE A 304 1.95 14.14 6.23
C PHE A 304 2.07 15.67 6.28
N PHE A 305 1.70 16.25 7.42
CA PHE A 305 1.73 17.69 7.66
C PHE A 305 2.99 18.12 8.40
N ASN A 306 3.47 19.31 8.06
CA ASN A 306 4.51 19.99 8.85
C ASN A 306 3.96 20.41 10.23
N LYS A 307 4.86 20.72 11.17
CA LYS A 307 4.47 21.16 12.54
C LYS A 307 3.60 22.42 12.57
N ASP A 308 3.70 23.27 11.54
CA ASP A 308 2.88 24.48 11.37
C ASP A 308 1.56 24.20 10.61
N GLY A 309 1.28 22.93 10.30
CA GLY A 309 0.08 22.51 9.64
C GLY A 309 0.06 22.67 8.12
N THR A 310 1.15 23.13 7.56
CA THR A 310 1.28 23.15 6.10
C THR A 310 1.57 21.76 5.55
N SER A 311 1.22 21.52 4.31
CA SER A 311 1.64 20.35 3.53
C SER A 311 2.31 20.80 2.24
N GLU A 312 3.03 19.90 1.60
CA GLU A 312 3.61 20.16 0.28
C GLU A 312 2.57 20.05 -0.84
N MET A 313 1.27 19.82 -0.51
CA MET A 313 0.22 19.71 -1.52
C MET A 313 -0.15 21.07 -2.11
N PRO A 314 -0.46 21.15 -3.43
CA PRO A 314 -0.99 22.35 -4.05
C PRO A 314 -2.29 22.78 -3.36
N SER A 315 -2.50 24.09 -3.24
CA SER A 315 -3.66 24.68 -2.52
C SER A 315 -5.04 24.28 -3.08
N ASP A 316 -5.07 23.77 -4.29
CA ASP A 316 -6.27 23.33 -4.99
C ASP A 316 -6.62 21.86 -4.71
N TYR A 317 -5.91 21.24 -3.80
CA TYR A 317 -6.13 19.86 -3.38
C TYR A 317 -6.39 19.81 -1.87
N LYS A 318 -7.28 18.91 -1.48
CA LYS A 318 -7.62 18.67 -0.07
C LYS A 318 -7.25 17.25 0.31
N ILE A 319 -6.64 17.11 1.48
CA ILE A 319 -6.41 15.80 2.11
C ILE A 319 -7.69 15.39 2.82
N VAL A 320 -8.11 14.15 2.61
CA VAL A 320 -9.36 13.57 3.13
C VAL A 320 -9.03 12.29 3.85
N ALA A 321 -9.05 12.33 5.17
CA ALA A 321 -8.89 11.19 6.06
C ALA A 321 -9.94 11.25 7.18
N ALA A 322 -10.27 10.13 7.79
CA ALA A 322 -11.21 10.04 8.91
C ALA A 322 -10.47 9.64 10.19
N ASP A 323 -10.99 10.06 11.32
CA ASP A 323 -10.44 9.83 12.67
C ASP A 323 -11.33 8.92 13.55
N ASN A 324 -12.39 8.35 12.97
CA ASN A 324 -13.33 7.48 13.69
C ASN A 324 -12.74 6.13 14.10
N ALA A 325 -11.72 5.65 13.40
CA ALA A 325 -10.95 4.44 13.68
C ALA A 325 -9.58 4.55 13.02
N PRO A 326 -8.51 3.86 13.52
CA PRO A 326 -7.23 3.80 12.83
C PRO A 326 -7.37 3.00 11.52
N THR A 327 -6.50 3.27 10.54
CA THR A 327 -6.48 2.49 9.30
C THR A 327 -5.37 1.46 9.24
N CYS A 328 -4.34 1.60 10.08
CA CYS A 328 -3.18 0.70 10.10
C CYS A 328 -2.76 0.37 11.52
N ARG A 329 -2.27 -0.84 11.73
CA ARG A 329 -1.62 -1.32 12.94
C ARG A 329 -0.18 -1.74 12.70
N SER A 330 0.67 -1.72 13.74
CA SER A 330 1.97 -2.41 13.69
C SER A 330 1.79 -3.93 13.59
N ALA A 331 2.75 -4.59 12.94
CA ALA A 331 2.80 -6.05 12.82
C ALA A 331 4.09 -6.66 13.38
N ASP A 332 4.74 -5.99 14.31
CA ASP A 332 5.88 -6.49 15.09
C ASP A 332 5.49 -7.53 16.16
N MET A 333 4.19 -7.62 16.43
CA MET A 333 3.54 -8.66 17.20
C MET A 333 2.15 -8.97 16.62
N THR A 334 1.55 -10.10 17.03
CA THR A 334 0.15 -10.42 16.73
C THR A 334 -0.79 -9.35 17.26
N TRP A 335 -1.93 -9.13 16.58
CA TRP A 335 -2.87 -8.09 16.94
C TRP A 335 -3.49 -8.29 18.32
N GLN A 336 -3.36 -7.29 19.14
CA GLN A 336 -4.02 -7.22 20.44
C GLN A 336 -4.50 -5.76 20.64
N LYS A 337 -5.81 -5.58 20.61
CA LYS A 337 -6.42 -4.25 20.82
C LYS A 337 -5.90 -3.59 22.10
N GLY A 338 -5.44 -2.36 21.98
CA GLY A 338 -4.85 -1.62 23.10
C GLY A 338 -3.38 -1.95 23.38
N LYS A 339 -2.71 -2.74 22.53
CA LYS A 339 -1.27 -3.02 22.66
C LYS A 339 -0.49 -2.52 21.45
N ASN A 340 -0.83 -2.99 20.25
CA ASN A 340 -0.14 -2.58 19.02
C ASN A 340 -0.30 -1.08 18.77
N PHE A 341 0.73 -0.44 18.25
CA PHE A 341 0.61 0.89 17.70
C PHE A 341 -0.40 0.90 16.54
N VAL A 342 -1.23 1.95 16.51
CA VAL A 342 -2.22 2.17 15.45
C VAL A 342 -2.20 3.63 14.98
N THR A 343 -2.49 3.84 13.71
CA THR A 343 -2.47 5.17 13.08
C THR A 343 -3.37 5.21 11.85
N THR A 344 -3.56 6.39 11.24
CA THR A 344 -4.30 6.57 9.99
C THR A 344 -3.34 7.01 8.89
N ILE A 345 -3.00 6.08 7.99
CA ILE A 345 -2.09 6.31 6.86
C ILE A 345 -2.73 6.07 5.50
N ASP A 346 -3.98 5.63 5.51
CA ASP A 346 -4.81 5.44 4.31
C ASP A 346 -5.84 6.56 4.21
N GLY A 347 -6.07 7.05 2.99
CA GLY A 347 -7.00 8.14 2.74
C GLY A 347 -6.98 8.62 1.31
N PHE A 348 -7.39 9.87 1.10
CA PHE A 348 -7.51 10.46 -0.23
C PHE A 348 -6.95 11.88 -0.29
N ILE A 349 -6.58 12.29 -1.50
CA ILE A 349 -6.36 13.67 -1.90
C ILE A 349 -7.36 13.95 -3.04
N VAL A 350 -8.15 14.99 -2.92
CA VAL A 350 -9.15 15.37 -3.92
C VAL A 350 -8.93 16.78 -4.43
N SER A 351 -9.21 17.02 -5.71
CA SER A 351 -9.19 18.36 -6.29
C SER A 351 -10.34 19.22 -5.76
N ASP A 352 -10.18 20.54 -5.78
CA ASP A 352 -11.12 21.54 -5.25
C ASP A 352 -12.51 21.53 -5.92
N ASN A 353 -12.60 20.95 -7.13
CA ASN A 353 -13.84 20.75 -7.88
C ASN A 353 -14.60 19.46 -7.49
N ILE A 354 -14.18 18.80 -6.40
CA ILE A 354 -14.89 17.66 -5.80
C ILE A 354 -15.36 18.03 -4.38
N GLU A 355 -16.66 17.84 -4.13
CA GLU A 355 -17.25 17.93 -2.79
C GLU A 355 -17.23 16.56 -2.12
N VAL A 356 -16.55 16.46 -0.98
CA VAL A 356 -16.60 15.28 -0.11
C VAL A 356 -17.84 15.36 0.76
N ILE A 357 -18.71 14.37 0.63
CA ILE A 357 -19.97 14.27 1.40
C ILE A 357 -19.69 13.58 2.74
N LYS A 358 -18.92 12.49 2.71
CA LYS A 358 -18.57 11.70 3.90
C LYS A 358 -17.26 10.97 3.65
N VAL A 359 -16.42 10.85 4.68
CA VAL A 359 -15.30 9.91 4.75
C VAL A 359 -15.41 9.12 6.05
N GLU A 360 -15.07 7.83 6.02
CA GLU A 360 -15.19 6.92 7.15
C GLU A 360 -14.18 5.78 7.02
N ASN A 361 -13.48 5.46 8.09
CA ASN A 361 -12.69 4.25 8.23
C ASN A 361 -13.60 3.11 8.68
N ILE A 362 -13.59 2.01 7.94
CA ILE A 362 -14.47 0.85 8.21
C ILE A 362 -13.76 -0.05 9.22
N ASP A 363 -14.10 0.11 10.50
CA ASP A 363 -13.52 -0.68 11.58
C ASP A 363 -14.01 -2.13 11.51
N ASN A 364 -13.11 -3.03 11.12
CA ASN A 364 -13.32 -4.48 11.12
C ASN A 364 -12.36 -5.20 12.09
N ASP A 365 -11.78 -4.45 13.04
CA ASP A 365 -10.81 -4.94 14.03
C ASP A 365 -9.60 -5.66 13.39
N PHE A 366 -9.15 -5.17 12.24
CA PHE A 366 -8.03 -5.73 11.47
C PHE A 366 -8.19 -7.23 11.13
N ALA A 367 -9.40 -7.67 10.90
CA ALA A 367 -9.72 -9.09 10.72
C ALA A 367 -9.04 -9.74 9.51
N TYR A 368 -8.71 -8.99 8.47
CA TYR A 368 -8.24 -9.52 7.19
C TYR A 368 -6.91 -8.93 6.70
N SER A 369 -6.46 -7.83 7.29
CA SER A 369 -5.23 -7.10 6.94
C SER A 369 -4.76 -6.32 8.17
N ASP A 370 -3.50 -5.89 8.17
CA ASP A 370 -2.99 -4.86 9.09
C ASP A 370 -3.49 -3.45 8.75
N HIS A 371 -4.27 -3.32 7.68
CA HIS A 371 -5.00 -2.12 7.33
C HIS A 371 -6.52 -2.33 7.42
N GLN A 372 -7.24 -1.22 7.47
CA GLN A 372 -8.70 -1.15 7.41
C GLN A 372 -9.16 -0.28 6.24
N PRO A 373 -10.29 -0.60 5.58
CA PRO A 373 -10.75 0.16 4.43
C PRO A 373 -11.14 1.59 4.79
N VAL A 374 -10.84 2.53 3.90
CA VAL A 374 -11.36 3.91 3.96
C VAL A 374 -12.39 4.10 2.86
N LEU A 375 -13.60 4.50 3.24
CA LEU A 375 -14.71 4.78 2.34
C LEU A 375 -14.95 6.29 2.23
N MET A 376 -15.02 6.81 1.01
CA MET A 376 -15.40 8.20 0.73
C MET A 376 -16.61 8.26 -0.19
N GLN A 377 -17.59 9.11 0.15
CA GLN A 377 -18.69 9.53 -0.72
C GLN A 377 -18.46 10.95 -1.20
N PHE A 378 -18.69 11.20 -2.47
CA PHE A 378 -18.37 12.47 -3.10
C PHE A 378 -19.33 12.80 -4.26
N LYS A 379 -19.34 14.06 -4.66
CA LYS A 379 -19.96 14.56 -5.90
C LYS A 379 -19.03 15.58 -6.59
N PHE A 380 -19.29 15.83 -7.85
CA PHE A 380 -18.57 16.84 -8.63
C PHE A 380 -19.21 18.24 -8.47
N LEU A 381 -18.37 19.31 -8.58
CA LEU A 381 -18.79 20.71 -8.50
C LEU A 381 -18.78 21.36 -9.87
#